data_4e2b6e6b6c6f825762d99ca42bc48cbe
#
_entry.id   4e2b6e6b6c6f825762d99ca42bc48cbe
#
_cell.length_a   1.000
_cell.length_b   1.000
_cell.length_c   1.000
_cell.angle_alpha   90.00
_cell.angle_beta   90.00
_cell.angle_gamma   90.00
#
_symmetry.space_group_name_H-M   'P 1'
#
loop_
_entity.id
_entity.type
_entity.pdbx_description
1 polymer ?
#
loop_
_entity_poly.entity_id
_entity_poly.type
_entity_poly.pdbx_seq_one_letter_code
_entity_poly.pdbx_strand_id
1 'polypeptide(L)'
;MALSITLLVLMTSGATAQYLGNYSANPYAPDSTANAYGAGSPHHPNSISNPHGRYGSVHSNNSANNPYATDAPKLYDSEGNYRGRLSSNPYDPDSISNPYGRYGSRFSPDSVNNPYGAGNPYAPDSATNLYGQGLSIQGVEDD
;
A
#
# COMPACT_ATOMS: atom_id res chain seq x y z
N MET A 1 31.14 38.09 -2.26
CA MET A 1 31.28 36.77 -2.89
C MET A 1 29.97 36.04 -2.77
N ALA A 2 29.21 36.00 -3.84
CA ALA A 2 27.91 35.33 -3.83
C ALA A 2 28.13 33.82 -4.04
N LEU A 3 27.80 33.04 -3.04
CA LEU A 3 27.70 31.60 -3.18
C LEU A 3 26.43 31.29 -3.97
N SER A 4 26.57 31.04 -5.24
CA SER A 4 25.42 30.51 -5.97
C SER A 4 25.27 29.06 -5.60
N ILE A 5 24.33 28.79 -4.72
CA ILE A 5 23.89 27.41 -4.51
C ILE A 5 23.01 27.07 -5.69
N THR A 6 23.61 26.35 -6.63
CA THR A 6 22.83 25.74 -7.70
C THR A 6 22.05 24.59 -7.06
N LEU A 7 20.79 24.83 -6.78
CA LEU A 7 19.90 23.74 -6.39
C LEU A 7 19.76 22.83 -7.59
N LEU A 8 20.50 21.73 -7.58
CA LEU A 8 20.32 20.70 -8.57
C LEU A 8 19.01 20.00 -8.26
N VAL A 9 17.94 20.45 -8.88
CA VAL A 9 16.71 19.68 -8.87
C VAL A 9 16.95 18.51 -9.81
N LEU A 10 17.30 17.38 -9.23
CA LEU A 10 17.27 16.13 -9.94
C LEU A 10 15.81 15.82 -10.25
N MET A 11 15.39 16.24 -11.43
CA MET A 11 14.17 15.72 -12.01
C MET A 11 14.43 14.29 -12.43
N THR A 12 14.24 13.37 -11.50
CA THR A 12 14.19 11.99 -11.90
C THR A 12 12.90 11.80 -12.69
N SER A 13 13.03 11.60 -14.00
CA SER A 13 11.96 11.06 -14.82
C SER A 13 11.72 9.63 -14.34
N GLY A 14 10.96 9.48 -13.27
CA GLY A 14 10.64 8.19 -12.70
C GLY A 14 9.25 8.18 -12.13
N ALA A 15 8.78 7.00 -11.80
CA ALA A 15 7.52 6.83 -11.13
C ALA A 15 7.55 7.59 -9.80
N THR A 16 6.58 8.48 -9.58
CA THR A 16 6.40 9.16 -8.29
C THR A 16 5.45 8.33 -7.43
N ALA A 17 5.67 8.41 -6.12
CA ALA A 17 4.78 7.75 -5.16
C ALA A 17 3.58 8.64 -4.85
N GLN A 18 2.39 8.06 -4.81
CA GLN A 18 1.19 8.75 -4.38
C GLN A 18 0.60 8.05 -3.17
N TYR A 19 0.35 8.82 -2.11
CA TYR A 19 -0.30 8.29 -0.92
C TYR A 19 -1.77 7.97 -1.22
N LEU A 20 -2.19 6.73 -0.93
CA LEU A 20 -3.52 6.23 -1.24
C LEU A 20 -4.37 5.96 0.01
N GLY A 21 -3.88 6.34 1.17
CA GLY A 21 -4.51 6.01 2.44
C GLY A 21 -3.76 4.92 3.17
N ASN A 22 -4.38 4.36 4.19
CA ASN A 22 -3.79 3.32 5.01
C ASN A 22 -4.52 2.00 4.81
N TYR A 23 -3.74 0.95 4.59
CA TYR A 23 -4.26 -0.41 4.56
C TYR A 23 -4.54 -0.81 6.01
N SER A 24 -5.80 -0.72 6.39
CA SER A 24 -6.24 -0.79 7.78
C SER A 24 -7.60 -1.46 7.87
N ALA A 25 -7.83 -2.13 8.97
CA ALA A 25 -9.13 -2.73 9.27
C ALA A 25 -10.07 -1.74 10.01
N ASN A 26 -9.59 -0.53 10.32
CA ASN A 26 -10.37 0.47 11.06
C ASN A 26 -11.46 1.07 10.16
N PRO A 27 -12.76 0.83 10.45
CA PRO A 27 -13.83 1.33 9.58
C PRO A 27 -14.18 2.81 9.82
N TYR A 28 -13.57 3.46 10.80
CA TYR A 28 -13.91 4.83 11.19
C TYR A 28 -12.87 5.87 10.77
N ALA A 29 -11.62 5.47 10.57
CA ALA A 29 -10.57 6.43 10.21
C ALA A 29 -10.75 6.91 8.77
N PRO A 30 -10.65 8.25 8.51
CA PRO A 30 -10.82 8.78 7.16
C PRO A 30 -9.81 8.25 6.16
N ASP A 31 -8.60 7.89 6.62
CA ASP A 31 -7.53 7.39 5.76
C ASP A 31 -7.55 5.88 5.57
N SER A 32 -8.47 5.19 6.23
CA SER A 32 -8.53 3.72 6.19
C SER A 32 -9.21 3.21 4.93
N THR A 33 -8.61 2.18 4.33
CA THR A 33 -9.24 1.47 3.20
C THR A 33 -10.48 0.67 3.61
N ALA A 34 -10.66 0.43 4.91
CA ALA A 34 -11.89 -0.20 5.43
C ALA A 34 -13.05 0.78 5.57
N ASN A 35 -12.80 2.09 5.42
CA ASN A 35 -13.83 3.11 5.51
C ASN A 35 -14.35 3.46 4.11
N ALA A 36 -15.57 3.04 3.80
CA ALA A 36 -16.19 3.26 2.48
C ALA A 36 -16.53 4.75 2.21
N TYR A 37 -16.49 5.59 3.24
CA TYR A 37 -16.69 7.04 3.11
C TYR A 37 -15.38 7.81 3.15
N GLY A 38 -14.27 7.13 3.27
CA GLY A 38 -12.93 7.70 3.28
C GLY A 38 -12.07 7.09 2.18
N ALA A 39 -10.84 6.69 2.52
CA ALA A 39 -9.89 6.14 1.56
C ALA A 39 -10.38 4.86 0.87
N GLY A 40 -11.36 4.15 1.45
CA GLY A 40 -11.95 2.95 0.88
C GLY A 40 -13.17 3.20 0.02
N SER A 41 -13.45 4.46 -0.35
CA SER A 41 -14.62 4.80 -1.18
C SER A 41 -14.55 4.13 -2.56
N PRO A 42 -15.64 3.50 -3.04
CA PRO A 42 -15.67 2.94 -4.39
C PRO A 42 -15.75 4.00 -5.49
N HIS A 43 -15.88 5.28 -5.14
CA HIS A 43 -16.05 6.38 -6.08
C HIS A 43 -14.87 7.33 -6.17
N HIS A 44 -13.96 7.28 -5.20
CA HIS A 44 -12.79 8.16 -5.20
C HIS A 44 -11.79 7.70 -6.26
N PRO A 45 -11.23 8.62 -7.10
CA PRO A 45 -10.34 8.24 -8.20
C PRO A 45 -9.08 7.48 -7.77
N ASN A 46 -8.56 7.75 -6.58
CA ASN A 46 -7.33 7.14 -6.09
C ASN A 46 -7.57 5.96 -5.15
N SER A 47 -8.82 5.58 -4.94
CA SER A 47 -9.15 4.49 -4.02
C SER A 47 -8.82 3.13 -4.62
N ILE A 48 -8.23 2.25 -3.80
CA ILE A 48 -8.03 0.85 -4.20
C ILE A 48 -9.35 0.08 -4.33
N SER A 49 -10.44 0.65 -3.83
CA SER A 49 -11.78 0.05 -3.91
C SER A 49 -12.59 0.53 -5.10
N ASN A 50 -12.07 1.46 -5.89
CA ASN A 50 -12.76 1.97 -7.07
C ASN A 50 -12.44 1.10 -8.29
N PRO A 51 -13.41 0.31 -8.81
CA PRO A 51 -13.15 -0.58 -9.92
C PRO A 51 -12.88 0.12 -11.26
N HIS A 52 -13.11 1.42 -11.32
CA HIS A 52 -12.84 2.26 -12.50
C HIS A 52 -11.60 3.13 -12.35
N GLY A 53 -10.95 3.07 -11.16
CA GLY A 53 -9.79 3.89 -10.87
C GLY A 53 -8.49 3.18 -11.19
N ARG A 54 -7.40 3.98 -11.26
CA ARG A 54 -6.05 3.48 -11.57
C ARG A 54 -5.57 2.43 -10.57
N TYR A 55 -5.92 2.57 -9.30
CA TYR A 55 -5.41 1.71 -8.23
C TYR A 55 -6.40 0.62 -7.81
N GLY A 56 -7.62 0.64 -8.33
CA GLY A 56 -8.65 -0.34 -8.00
C GLY A 56 -9.15 -1.19 -9.15
N SER A 57 -8.83 -0.82 -10.40
CA SER A 57 -9.28 -1.55 -11.60
C SER A 57 -8.56 -2.89 -11.74
N VAL A 58 -9.30 -3.92 -12.13
CA VAL A 58 -8.71 -5.24 -12.40
C VAL A 58 -7.85 -5.26 -13.67
N HIS A 59 -7.85 -4.18 -14.45
CA HIS A 59 -7.10 -4.07 -15.71
C HIS A 59 -5.89 -3.13 -15.61
N SER A 60 -5.79 -2.35 -14.55
CA SER A 60 -4.70 -1.38 -14.40
C SER A 60 -3.43 -2.05 -13.88
N ASN A 61 -2.28 -1.69 -14.49
CA ASN A 61 -0.98 -2.19 -14.06
C ASN A 61 -0.53 -1.67 -12.68
N ASN A 62 -1.19 -0.62 -12.17
CA ASN A 62 -0.89 -0.01 -10.87
C ASN A 62 -1.87 -0.44 -9.77
N SER A 63 -2.79 -1.35 -10.09
CA SER A 63 -3.91 -1.67 -9.21
C SER A 63 -3.59 -2.79 -8.23
N ALA A 64 -4.09 -2.64 -7.02
CA ALA A 64 -4.09 -3.69 -6.00
C ALA A 64 -4.96 -4.89 -6.40
N ASN A 65 -5.92 -4.70 -7.29
CA ASN A 65 -6.92 -5.71 -7.64
C ASN A 65 -6.64 -6.43 -8.96
N ASN A 66 -5.55 -6.07 -9.63
CA ASN A 66 -5.14 -6.74 -10.85
C ASN A 66 -4.06 -7.78 -10.54
N PRO A 67 -4.36 -9.08 -10.66
CA PRO A 67 -3.37 -10.13 -10.34
C PRO A 67 -2.17 -10.17 -11.28
N TYR A 68 -2.23 -9.44 -12.39
CA TYR A 68 -1.14 -9.34 -13.36
C TYR A 68 -0.40 -8.01 -13.30
N ALA A 69 -0.75 -7.14 -12.35
CA ALA A 69 -0.09 -5.84 -12.21
C ALA A 69 1.38 -6.00 -11.82
N THR A 70 2.25 -5.26 -12.48
CA THR A 70 3.69 -5.24 -12.16
C THR A 70 4.08 -4.10 -11.23
N ASP A 71 3.22 -3.08 -11.11
CA ASP A 71 3.46 -1.88 -10.30
C ASP A 71 2.35 -1.67 -9.27
N ALA A 72 1.92 -2.73 -8.61
CA ALA A 72 0.94 -2.64 -7.54
C ALA A 72 1.45 -1.73 -6.41
N PRO A 73 0.56 -1.12 -5.61
CA PRO A 73 0.99 -0.21 -4.54
C PRO A 73 1.90 -0.89 -3.53
N LYS A 74 2.79 -0.10 -2.92
CA LYS A 74 3.71 -0.55 -1.89
C LYS A 74 3.18 -0.17 -0.52
N LEU A 75 3.50 -1.00 0.47
CA LEU A 75 3.10 -0.80 1.86
C LEU A 75 4.29 -0.45 2.73
N TYR A 76 4.09 0.50 3.64
CA TYR A 76 5.11 0.94 4.60
C TYR A 76 4.49 1.05 5.99
N ASP A 77 5.27 0.67 7.01
CA ASP A 77 4.83 0.83 8.39
C ASP A 77 5.03 2.27 8.89
N SER A 78 4.69 2.54 10.15
CA SER A 78 4.80 3.88 10.74
C SER A 78 6.25 4.37 10.86
N GLU A 79 7.22 3.46 10.79
CA GLU A 79 8.65 3.79 10.83
C GLU A 79 9.27 3.91 9.45
N GLY A 80 8.46 3.77 8.39
CA GLY A 80 8.91 3.85 7.00
C GLY A 80 9.51 2.58 6.45
N ASN A 81 9.39 1.45 7.15
CA ASN A 81 9.88 0.17 6.66
C ASN A 81 8.95 -0.41 5.61
N TYR A 82 9.53 -0.93 4.53
CA TYR A 82 8.79 -1.58 3.46
C TYR A 82 8.12 -2.87 3.96
N ARG A 83 6.84 -3.02 3.68
CA ARG A 83 6.03 -4.17 4.14
C ARG A 83 5.39 -4.94 2.98
N GLY A 84 5.97 -4.89 1.81
CA GLY A 84 5.51 -5.63 0.67
C GLY A 84 4.60 -4.84 -0.25
N ARG A 85 3.99 -5.54 -1.19
CA ARG A 85 3.09 -4.93 -2.17
C ARG A 85 1.65 -5.31 -1.86
N LEU A 86 0.79 -4.31 -1.93
CA LEU A 86 -0.66 -4.52 -1.90
C LEU A 86 -1.09 -5.02 -3.27
N SER A 87 -0.91 -6.32 -3.49
CA SER A 87 -1.06 -6.98 -4.77
C SER A 87 -1.97 -8.19 -4.63
N SER A 88 -2.71 -8.48 -5.69
CA SER A 88 -3.54 -9.69 -5.78
C SER A 88 -2.79 -10.86 -6.45
N ASN A 89 -1.53 -10.65 -6.82
CA ASN A 89 -0.72 -11.69 -7.45
C ASN A 89 -0.19 -12.67 -6.41
N PRO A 90 -0.61 -13.94 -6.44
CA PRO A 90 -0.15 -14.92 -5.44
C PRO A 90 1.26 -15.45 -5.70
N TYR A 91 1.89 -15.05 -6.81
CA TYR A 91 3.22 -15.52 -7.21
C TYR A 91 4.32 -14.47 -7.08
N ASP A 92 3.96 -13.21 -6.89
CA ASP A 92 4.94 -12.13 -6.70
C ASP A 92 5.60 -12.31 -5.32
N PRO A 93 6.95 -12.34 -5.24
CA PRO A 93 7.65 -12.53 -3.97
C PRO A 93 7.33 -11.48 -2.91
N ASP A 94 6.97 -10.27 -3.32
CA ASP A 94 6.67 -9.16 -2.41
C ASP A 94 5.18 -8.99 -2.13
N SER A 95 4.34 -9.79 -2.77
CA SER A 95 2.88 -9.66 -2.63
C SER A 95 2.40 -10.15 -1.28
N ILE A 96 1.50 -9.38 -0.66
CA ILE A 96 0.80 -9.84 0.54
C ILE A 96 -0.16 -11.01 0.27
N SER A 97 -0.44 -11.29 -1.00
CA SER A 97 -1.29 -12.41 -1.42
C SER A 97 -0.51 -13.68 -1.69
N ASN A 98 0.82 -13.64 -1.61
CA ASN A 98 1.67 -14.82 -1.82
C ASN A 98 1.87 -15.57 -0.50
N PRO A 99 1.26 -16.76 -0.34
CA PRO A 99 1.35 -17.50 0.93
C PRO A 99 2.76 -18.06 1.22
N TYR A 100 3.65 -18.02 0.24
CA TYR A 100 5.05 -18.48 0.39
C TYR A 100 6.04 -17.32 0.42
N GLY A 101 5.56 -16.08 0.29
CA GLY A 101 6.41 -14.91 0.28
C GLY A 101 6.65 -14.32 1.66
N ARG A 102 7.66 -13.46 1.75
CA ARG A 102 8.04 -12.81 3.02
C ARG A 102 6.90 -12.00 3.62
N TYR A 103 6.08 -11.36 2.78
CA TYR A 103 5.04 -10.43 3.23
C TYR A 103 3.64 -11.02 3.20
N GLY A 104 3.48 -12.23 2.66
CA GLY A 104 2.19 -12.89 2.56
C GLY A 104 2.08 -14.21 3.33
N SER A 105 3.19 -14.77 3.79
CA SER A 105 3.21 -16.03 4.53
C SER A 105 2.61 -15.87 5.92
N ARG A 106 1.86 -16.87 6.34
CA ARG A 106 1.30 -16.92 7.71
C ARG A 106 2.38 -17.11 8.78
N PHE A 107 3.59 -17.45 8.38
CA PHE A 107 4.68 -17.82 9.29
C PHE A 107 5.82 -16.78 9.31
N SER A 108 5.82 -15.86 8.37
CA SER A 108 6.86 -14.83 8.30
C SER A 108 6.60 -13.70 9.30
N PRO A 109 7.63 -13.27 10.07
CA PRO A 109 7.45 -12.16 11.02
C PRO A 109 7.13 -10.83 10.35
N ASP A 110 7.43 -10.68 9.05
CA ASP A 110 7.16 -9.45 8.29
C ASP A 110 5.82 -9.45 7.57
N SER A 111 5.06 -10.54 7.67
CA SER A 111 3.83 -10.72 6.92
C SER A 111 2.62 -10.12 7.65
N VAL A 112 1.78 -9.41 6.89
CA VAL A 112 0.48 -8.93 7.39
C VAL A 112 -0.48 -10.06 7.73
N ASN A 113 -0.22 -11.26 7.21
CA ASN A 113 -1.06 -12.45 7.42
C ASN A 113 -0.61 -13.29 8.61
N ASN A 114 0.47 -12.88 9.29
CA ASN A 114 0.95 -13.57 10.48
C ASN A 114 0.48 -12.83 11.73
N PRO A 115 -0.47 -13.38 12.50
CA PRO A 115 -1.00 -12.70 13.70
C PRO A 115 0.01 -12.60 14.85
N TYR A 116 1.14 -13.32 14.76
CA TYR A 116 2.24 -13.24 15.72
C TYR A 116 3.39 -12.36 15.23
N GLY A 117 3.27 -11.77 14.06
CA GLY A 117 4.25 -10.87 13.46
C GLY A 117 3.61 -9.55 13.07
N ALA A 118 3.89 -9.08 11.85
CA ALA A 118 3.39 -7.80 11.36
C ALA A 118 1.85 -7.74 11.28
N GLY A 119 1.18 -8.88 11.29
CA GLY A 119 -0.29 -8.96 11.29
C GLY A 119 -0.91 -9.03 12.68
N ASN A 120 -0.18 -8.69 13.73
CA ASN A 120 -0.69 -8.71 15.10
C ASN A 120 -1.86 -7.72 15.24
N PRO A 121 -3.08 -8.20 15.63
CA PRO A 121 -4.26 -7.34 15.69
C PRO A 121 -4.22 -6.28 16.81
N TYR A 122 -3.21 -6.30 17.66
CA TYR A 122 -3.04 -5.35 18.75
C TYR A 122 -1.95 -4.31 18.47
N ALA A 123 -1.17 -4.46 17.41
CA ALA A 123 -0.14 -3.50 17.05
C ALA A 123 -0.75 -2.25 16.40
N PRO A 124 -0.28 -1.03 16.75
CA PRO A 124 -0.91 0.22 16.27
C PRO A 124 -0.89 0.38 14.74
N ASP A 125 0.14 -0.11 14.07
CA ASP A 125 0.28 -0.01 12.62
C ASP A 125 -0.04 -1.30 11.87
N SER A 126 -0.65 -2.26 12.54
CA SER A 126 -1.08 -3.49 11.89
C SER A 126 -2.34 -3.27 11.05
N ALA A 127 -2.32 -3.84 9.85
CA ALA A 127 -3.48 -3.79 8.95
C ALA A 127 -4.69 -4.54 9.50
N THR A 128 -4.51 -5.40 10.51
CA THR A 128 -5.58 -6.21 11.09
C THR A 128 -6.16 -5.61 12.37
N ASN A 129 -5.58 -4.52 12.88
CA ASN A 129 -6.06 -3.86 14.08
C ASN A 129 -7.24 -2.95 13.74
N LEU A 130 -8.42 -3.25 14.30
CA LEU A 130 -9.65 -2.47 14.06
C LEU A 130 -9.58 -1.02 14.56
N TYR A 131 -8.66 -0.72 15.45
CA TYR A 131 -8.51 0.60 16.06
C TYR A 131 -7.17 1.26 15.71
N GLY A 132 -6.37 0.61 14.89
CA GLY A 132 -5.05 1.09 14.51
C GLY A 132 -5.05 1.93 13.24
N GLN A 133 -3.90 2.51 12.93
CA GLN A 133 -3.75 3.29 11.71
C GLN A 133 -3.43 2.45 10.48
N GLY A 134 -2.92 1.21 10.66
CA GLY A 134 -2.55 0.34 9.56
C GLY A 134 -1.25 0.74 8.86
N LEU A 135 -1.07 0.24 7.63
CA LEU A 135 0.12 0.49 6.83
C LEU A 135 -0.16 1.57 5.79
N SER A 136 0.81 2.45 5.58
CA SER A 136 0.72 3.48 4.54
C SER A 136 0.79 2.83 3.15
N ILE A 137 -0.12 3.22 2.26
CA ILE A 137 -0.17 2.73 0.88
C ILE A 137 0.42 3.80 -0.04
N GLN A 138 1.46 3.44 -0.79
CA GLN A 138 2.09 4.32 -1.77
C GLN A 138 1.88 3.72 -3.15
N GLY A 139 1.06 4.39 -3.95
CA GLY A 139 0.83 4.01 -5.34
C GLY A 139 1.99 4.44 -6.22
N VAL A 140 2.21 3.69 -7.29
CA VAL A 140 3.20 4.04 -8.31
C VAL A 140 2.48 4.79 -9.42
N GLU A 141 2.94 6.02 -9.72
CA GLU A 141 2.44 6.79 -10.86
C GLU A 141 3.42 6.65 -12.01
N ASP A 142 2.92 6.20 -13.15
CA ASP A 142 3.69 6.19 -14.40
C ASP A 142 3.60 7.56 -15.04
N ASP A 143 4.72 8.05 -15.52
CA ASP A 143 4.76 9.33 -16.26
C ASP A 143 4.07 9.22 -17.61
#